data_b0335c81f3c56cd275874e8828f6c66b
#
_entry.id   b0335c81f3c56cd275874e8828f6c66b
#
_cell.length_a   1.000
_cell.length_b   1.000
_cell.length_c   1.000
_cell.angle_alpha   90.00
_cell.angle_beta   90.00
_cell.angle_gamma   90.00
#
_symmetry.space_group_name_H-M   'P 1'
#
loop_
_entity.id
_entity.type
_entity.pdbx_description
1 polymer ?
#
loop_
_entity_poly.entity_id
_entity_poly.type
_entity_poly.pdbx_seq_one_letter_code
_entity_poly.pdbx_strand_id
1 'polypeptide(L)'
;MKKLPILLLALFVSVSCDNNTAKYSINISGLEDGARVYLIDQITTEPIKTGVIENGVLSLKGKTERDAFMSIASDGSEWVFPFFNDGKPIQVNFEQKTLKGSSLNDRLNFSHHKNNEAYDKYDQFVAELETLPEEEIMARLEEYQTVLQNYSDVYLEIIEENKDNIIPVAFLQHVPPPAMDRVEELLASDAPAASHPFVLELQRQKELYELLRKAQADSKQAFIGQKFTDLEENDPLGISHNLSEYVGHGKWVLVDFWASWCGPCKAELPYVVSAYKNFHGKGFDIVGLSLDKELDPWVDAIEEWEMPWIHLSDLKEWESQVVEVYGVNSIPDNLLIDPEGTIVARGLRGEALEAKLSEIFD
;
A
#
# COMPACT_ATOMS: atom_id res chain seq x y z
N MET A 1 -15.21 -16.61 -25.82
CA MET A 1 -14.16 -15.95 -25.05
C MET A 1 -13.75 -14.69 -25.81
N LYS A 2 -14.29 -13.54 -25.42
CA LYS A 2 -13.94 -12.26 -26.03
C LYS A 2 -13.08 -11.51 -24.98
N LYS A 3 -11.80 -11.37 -25.29
CA LYS A 3 -10.90 -10.49 -24.54
C LYS A 3 -11.44 -9.07 -24.61
N LEU A 4 -11.87 -8.54 -23.46
CA LEU A 4 -12.22 -7.13 -23.34
C LEU A 4 -10.90 -6.35 -23.30
N PRO A 5 -10.60 -5.47 -24.25
CA PRO A 5 -9.41 -4.65 -24.15
C PRO A 5 -9.62 -3.65 -23.01
N ILE A 6 -8.70 -3.61 -22.07
CA ILE A 6 -8.56 -2.49 -21.12
C ILE A 6 -8.24 -1.29 -21.99
N LEU A 7 -9.26 -0.51 -22.31
CA LEU A 7 -9.12 0.77 -22.97
C LEU A 7 -8.64 1.74 -21.86
N LEU A 8 -7.33 1.96 -21.80
CA LEU A 8 -6.77 3.14 -21.16
C LEU A 8 -7.35 4.35 -21.90
N LEU A 9 -8.47 4.86 -21.40
CA LEU A 9 -9.00 6.13 -21.84
C LEU A 9 -8.10 7.21 -21.23
N ALA A 10 -7.03 7.55 -21.94
CA ALA A 10 -6.37 8.83 -21.75
C ALA A 10 -7.41 9.89 -22.13
N LEU A 11 -8.16 10.35 -21.14
CA LEU A 11 -8.95 11.56 -21.27
C LEU A 11 -7.96 12.70 -21.46
N PHE A 12 -7.70 13.05 -22.73
CA PHE A 12 -7.20 14.36 -23.08
C PHE A 12 -8.26 15.38 -22.63
N VAL A 13 -8.09 15.91 -21.43
CA VAL A 13 -8.75 17.17 -21.05
C VAL A 13 -8.16 18.19 -21.99
N SER A 14 -8.95 18.61 -22.98
CA SER A 14 -8.63 19.74 -23.83
C SER A 14 -8.52 20.98 -22.95
N VAL A 15 -7.26 21.37 -22.68
CA VAL A 15 -6.92 22.57 -21.94
C VAL A 15 -7.44 23.78 -22.70
N SER A 16 -8.46 24.37 -22.13
CA SER A 16 -8.92 25.72 -22.48
C SER A 16 -8.00 26.74 -21.82
N CYS A 17 -7.36 27.56 -22.66
CA CYS A 17 -6.77 28.87 -22.38
C CYS A 17 -5.64 29.02 -21.36
N ASP A 18 -4.54 29.33 -21.87
CA ASP A 18 -3.23 29.92 -21.64
C ASP A 18 -2.98 30.88 -20.44
N ASN A 19 -3.90 31.06 -19.52
CA ASN A 19 -3.80 32.09 -18.45
C ASN A 19 -3.30 31.57 -17.09
N ASN A 20 -3.18 30.25 -16.89
CA ASN A 20 -2.78 29.67 -15.61
C ASN A 20 -1.36 29.06 -15.62
N THR A 21 -0.49 29.50 -16.50
CA THR A 21 0.88 28.98 -16.54
C THR A 21 1.88 29.98 -15.99
N ALA A 22 2.96 29.47 -15.36
CA ALA A 22 4.08 30.22 -14.87
C ALA A 22 5.39 29.74 -15.49
N LYS A 23 6.32 30.66 -15.73
CA LYS A 23 7.70 30.30 -16.12
C LYS A 23 8.48 29.94 -14.87
N TYR A 24 9.32 28.92 -14.96
CA TYR A 24 10.30 28.64 -13.92
C TYR A 24 11.72 28.94 -14.41
N SER A 25 12.58 29.33 -13.47
CA SER A 25 14.02 29.48 -13.65
C SER A 25 14.71 28.99 -12.39
N ILE A 26 15.42 27.87 -12.48
CA ILE A 26 16.00 27.17 -11.34
C ILE A 26 17.50 27.12 -11.56
N ASN A 27 18.26 27.65 -10.60
CA ASN A 27 19.73 27.55 -10.59
C ASN A 27 20.14 26.57 -9.51
N ILE A 28 20.95 25.59 -9.88
CA ILE A 28 21.34 24.46 -9.07
C ILE A 28 22.85 24.42 -8.93
N SER A 29 23.33 24.18 -7.71
CA SER A 29 24.75 24.10 -7.35
C SER A 29 24.99 23.13 -6.20
N GLY A 30 26.28 22.92 -5.83
CA GLY A 30 26.63 22.07 -4.68
C GLY A 30 26.58 20.58 -4.99
N LEU A 31 26.76 20.20 -6.28
CA LEU A 31 26.97 18.84 -6.77
C LEU A 31 28.23 18.80 -7.63
N GLU A 32 28.82 17.63 -7.79
CA GLU A 32 29.99 17.40 -8.66
C GLU A 32 29.60 17.50 -10.14
N ASP A 33 30.58 17.86 -10.99
CA ASP A 33 30.38 17.88 -12.43
C ASP A 33 30.07 16.46 -12.95
N GLY A 34 29.09 16.38 -13.83
CA GLY A 34 28.53 15.12 -14.32
C GLY A 34 27.32 14.58 -13.56
N ALA A 35 27.03 15.10 -12.38
CA ALA A 35 25.82 14.72 -11.63
C ALA A 35 24.56 15.07 -12.42
N ARG A 36 23.65 14.10 -12.54
CA ARG A 36 22.38 14.28 -13.24
C ARG A 36 21.31 14.79 -12.26
N VAL A 37 20.58 15.81 -12.68
CA VAL A 37 19.53 16.45 -11.91
C VAL A 37 18.21 16.31 -12.63
N TYR A 38 17.15 16.03 -11.87
CA TYR A 38 15.77 15.82 -12.33
C TYR A 38 14.86 16.90 -11.75
N LEU A 39 14.07 17.50 -12.61
CA LEU A 39 12.91 18.29 -12.24
C LEU A 39 11.69 17.39 -12.39
N ILE A 40 11.04 17.07 -11.28
CA ILE A 40 9.96 16.07 -11.17
C ILE A 40 8.65 16.77 -10.88
N ASP A 41 7.60 16.44 -11.62
CA ASP A 41 6.23 16.79 -11.30
C ASP A 41 5.67 15.83 -10.24
N GLN A 42 5.11 16.35 -9.16
CA GLN A 42 4.68 15.51 -8.03
C GLN A 42 3.32 14.84 -8.26
N ILE A 43 2.56 15.25 -9.28
CA ILE A 43 1.31 14.57 -9.67
C ILE A 43 1.61 13.32 -10.49
N THR A 44 2.47 13.45 -11.52
CA THR A 44 2.82 12.33 -12.41
C THR A 44 3.96 11.48 -11.87
N THR A 45 4.74 12.01 -10.92
CA THR A 45 5.99 11.44 -10.41
C THR A 45 7.09 11.23 -11.47
N GLU A 46 6.90 11.83 -12.67
CA GLU A 46 7.81 11.69 -13.79
C GLU A 46 8.73 12.92 -13.93
N PRO A 47 9.96 12.73 -14.38
CA PRO A 47 10.85 13.86 -14.69
C PRO A 47 10.33 14.64 -15.91
N ILE A 48 9.95 15.89 -15.71
CA ILE A 48 9.56 16.81 -16.80
C ILE A 48 10.78 17.45 -17.45
N LYS A 49 11.93 17.45 -16.77
CA LYS A 49 13.19 17.92 -17.32
C LYS A 49 14.37 17.30 -16.58
N THR A 50 15.43 17.00 -17.34
CA THR A 50 16.70 16.51 -16.82
C THR A 50 17.83 17.42 -17.29
N GLY A 51 18.86 17.58 -16.47
CA GLY A 51 20.10 18.29 -16.81
C GLY A 51 21.30 17.67 -16.15
N VAL A 52 22.48 18.12 -16.52
CA VAL A 52 23.77 17.66 -15.96
C VAL A 52 24.51 18.86 -15.41
N ILE A 53 25.15 18.74 -14.26
CA ILE A 53 26.00 19.77 -13.69
C ILE A 53 27.27 19.93 -14.55
N GLU A 54 27.56 21.16 -14.93
CA GLU A 54 28.78 21.54 -15.67
C GLU A 54 29.39 22.79 -15.00
N ASN A 55 30.67 22.74 -14.69
CA ASN A 55 31.40 23.80 -13.96
C ASN A 55 30.71 24.16 -12.63
N GLY A 56 30.21 23.16 -11.90
CA GLY A 56 29.56 23.30 -10.58
C GLY A 56 28.16 23.87 -10.58
N VAL A 57 27.52 24.08 -11.75
CA VAL A 57 26.20 24.70 -11.86
C VAL A 57 25.34 24.10 -12.96
N LEU A 58 24.02 24.19 -12.77
CA LEU A 58 23.02 23.88 -13.78
C LEU A 58 21.89 24.91 -13.72
N SER A 59 21.41 25.38 -14.86
CA SER A 59 20.23 26.23 -14.95
C SER A 59 19.13 25.55 -15.76
N LEU A 60 17.98 25.31 -15.12
CA LEU A 60 16.78 24.77 -15.75
C LEU A 60 15.76 25.89 -15.95
N LYS A 61 15.21 25.99 -17.16
CA LYS A 61 14.15 26.97 -17.50
C LYS A 61 13.05 26.29 -18.28
N GLY A 62 11.82 26.74 -18.06
CA GLY A 62 10.65 26.23 -18.77
C GLY A 62 9.36 26.92 -18.32
N LYS A 63 8.23 26.23 -18.54
CA LYS A 63 6.89 26.68 -18.21
C LYS A 63 6.07 25.48 -17.75
N THR A 64 5.34 25.63 -16.67
CA THR A 64 4.35 24.68 -16.17
C THR A 64 3.07 25.40 -15.76
N GLU A 65 2.11 24.71 -15.20
CA GLU A 65 1.00 25.37 -14.52
C GLU A 65 1.53 26.24 -13.36
N ARG A 66 0.81 27.29 -13.04
CA ARG A 66 1.10 28.13 -11.87
C ARG A 66 0.81 27.31 -10.62
N ASP A 67 1.67 27.47 -9.65
CA ASP A 67 1.63 26.75 -8.38
C ASP A 67 1.75 25.21 -8.49
N ALA A 68 2.20 24.69 -9.66
CA ALA A 68 2.51 23.29 -9.81
C ALA A 68 3.47 22.82 -8.72
N PHE A 69 3.12 21.73 -8.03
CA PHE A 69 3.95 21.13 -7.00
C PHE A 69 5.02 20.25 -7.65
N MET A 70 6.27 20.61 -7.45
CA MET A 70 7.43 20.02 -8.11
C MET A 70 8.56 19.74 -7.11
N SER A 71 9.53 18.93 -7.52
CA SER A 71 10.78 18.75 -6.76
C SER A 71 12.01 18.71 -7.65
N ILE A 72 13.15 19.03 -7.04
CA ILE A 72 14.50 18.83 -7.60
C ILE A 72 15.16 17.68 -6.86
N ALA A 73 15.60 16.66 -7.62
CA ALA A 73 16.36 15.51 -7.14
C ALA A 73 17.63 15.31 -7.97
N SER A 74 18.58 14.53 -7.48
CA SER A 74 19.83 14.20 -8.19
C SER A 74 20.33 12.81 -7.86
N ASP A 75 20.98 12.14 -8.82
CA ASP A 75 21.71 10.88 -8.59
C ASP A 75 22.89 11.04 -7.61
N GLY A 76 23.39 12.25 -7.45
CA GLY A 76 24.52 12.57 -6.56
C GLY A 76 24.12 12.93 -5.13
N SER A 77 22.83 12.80 -4.75
CA SER A 77 22.35 13.19 -3.43
C SER A 77 21.04 12.49 -3.06
N GLU A 78 20.88 12.16 -1.79
CA GLU A 78 19.60 11.67 -1.24
C GLU A 78 18.60 12.82 -0.98
N TRP A 79 19.05 14.08 -1.09
CA TRP A 79 18.21 15.24 -0.84
C TRP A 79 17.27 15.53 -2.01
N VAL A 80 16.01 15.77 -1.69
CA VAL A 80 14.95 16.21 -2.58
C VAL A 80 14.42 17.56 -2.11
N PHE A 81 14.30 18.53 -3.03
CA PHE A 81 13.85 19.87 -2.72
C PHE A 81 12.48 20.13 -3.35
N PRO A 82 11.38 20.00 -2.57
CA PRO A 82 10.04 20.34 -3.04
C PRO A 82 9.86 21.86 -3.16
N PHE A 83 9.09 22.28 -4.14
CA PHE A 83 8.72 23.69 -4.34
C PHE A 83 7.44 23.83 -5.16
N PHE A 84 6.84 25.03 -5.12
CA PHE A 84 5.73 25.42 -5.98
C PHE A 84 6.21 26.39 -7.07
N ASN A 85 5.78 26.17 -8.33
CA ASN A 85 6.10 27.11 -9.43
C ASN A 85 5.20 28.35 -9.37
N ASP A 86 5.51 29.30 -8.53
CA ASP A 86 4.82 30.61 -8.43
C ASP A 86 5.33 31.66 -9.44
N GLY A 87 6.21 31.24 -10.36
CA GLY A 87 6.79 32.11 -11.40
C GLY A 87 8.00 32.90 -10.96
N LYS A 88 8.53 32.66 -9.76
CA LYS A 88 9.75 33.29 -9.24
C LYS A 88 10.97 32.40 -9.46
N PRO A 89 12.18 33.01 -9.57
CA PRO A 89 13.42 32.22 -9.66
C PRO A 89 13.67 31.40 -8.39
N ILE A 90 14.17 30.17 -8.57
CA ILE A 90 14.55 29.25 -7.51
C ILE A 90 16.07 29.03 -7.53
N GLN A 91 16.68 28.99 -6.36
CA GLN A 91 18.08 28.62 -6.15
C GLN A 91 18.16 27.39 -5.25
N VAL A 92 18.80 26.34 -5.72
CA VAL A 92 19.02 25.09 -4.97
C VAL A 92 20.50 24.89 -4.77
N ASN A 93 20.90 24.63 -3.55
CA ASN A 93 22.27 24.24 -3.21
C ASN A 93 22.25 22.91 -2.46
N PHE A 94 22.74 21.84 -3.09
CA PHE A 94 22.75 20.51 -2.54
C PHE A 94 23.73 20.34 -1.37
N GLU A 95 24.91 20.97 -1.45
CA GLU A 95 25.91 20.92 -0.38
C GLU A 95 25.41 21.60 0.91
N GLN A 96 24.77 22.77 0.77
CA GLN A 96 24.19 23.51 1.90
C GLN A 96 22.79 23.01 2.29
N LYS A 97 22.21 22.08 1.53
CA LYS A 97 20.85 21.56 1.73
C LYS A 97 19.79 22.66 1.79
N THR A 98 19.88 23.65 0.87
CA THR A 98 18.99 24.81 0.88
C THR A 98 18.27 25.02 -0.45
N LEU A 99 17.01 25.42 -0.35
CA LEU A 99 16.24 25.98 -1.45
C LEU A 99 15.86 27.41 -1.06
N LYS A 100 16.06 28.37 -1.95
CA LYS A 100 15.65 29.77 -1.81
C LYS A 100 14.88 30.23 -3.03
N GLY A 101 13.87 31.04 -2.85
CA GLY A 101 13.04 31.52 -3.96
C GLY A 101 12.12 32.66 -3.55
N SER A 102 10.84 32.46 -3.71
CA SER A 102 9.82 33.39 -3.22
C SER A 102 9.59 33.18 -1.72
N SER A 103 8.84 34.11 -1.11
CA SER A 103 8.41 33.96 0.28
C SER A 103 7.59 32.67 0.52
N LEU A 104 6.84 32.18 -0.49
CA LEU A 104 6.12 30.92 -0.42
C LEU A 104 7.10 29.75 -0.32
N ASN A 105 8.08 29.68 -1.23
CA ASN A 105 9.05 28.59 -1.28
C ASN A 105 10.08 28.63 -0.13
N ASP A 106 10.47 29.83 0.32
CA ASP A 106 11.31 29.98 1.52
C ASP A 106 10.58 29.46 2.78
N ARG A 107 9.29 29.76 2.91
CA ARG A 107 8.45 29.26 4.00
C ARG A 107 8.19 27.75 3.88
N LEU A 108 7.95 27.23 2.68
CA LEU A 108 7.87 25.79 2.45
C LEU A 108 9.14 25.07 2.89
N ASN A 109 10.33 25.59 2.47
CA ASN A 109 11.59 24.99 2.84
C ASN A 109 11.82 25.00 4.37
N PHE A 110 11.48 26.10 5.04
CA PHE A 110 11.52 26.17 6.52
C PHE A 110 10.60 25.11 7.16
N SER A 111 9.34 25.00 6.70
CA SER A 111 8.37 24.03 7.18
C SER A 111 8.84 22.59 6.92
N HIS A 112 9.47 22.34 5.78
CA HIS A 112 10.01 21.03 5.42
C HIS A 112 11.17 20.63 6.34
N HIS A 113 12.10 21.53 6.65
CA HIS A 113 13.16 21.26 7.64
C HIS A 113 12.60 20.96 9.02
N LYS A 114 11.63 21.77 9.49
CA LYS A 114 10.97 21.57 10.78
C LYS A 114 10.29 20.19 10.87
N ASN A 115 9.59 19.79 9.80
CA ASN A 115 8.95 18.48 9.71
C ASN A 115 9.97 17.33 9.71
N ASN A 116 11.04 17.47 8.92
CA ASN A 116 12.07 16.42 8.82
C ASN A 116 12.80 16.22 10.18
N GLU A 117 13.13 17.30 10.90
CA GLU A 117 13.73 17.17 12.24
C GLU A 117 12.83 16.41 13.23
N ALA A 118 11.51 16.56 13.12
CA ALA A 118 10.56 15.84 13.95
C ALA A 118 10.38 14.39 13.48
N TYR A 119 10.31 14.18 12.17
CA TYR A 119 10.22 12.85 11.56
C TYR A 119 11.48 12.01 11.84
N ASP A 120 12.67 12.57 11.70
CA ASP A 120 13.94 11.86 11.97
C ASP A 120 13.99 11.30 13.41
N LYS A 121 13.47 12.02 14.39
CA LYS A 121 13.38 11.55 15.78
C LYS A 121 12.40 10.39 15.93
N TYR A 122 11.26 10.46 15.23
CA TYR A 122 10.26 9.40 15.19
C TYR A 122 10.84 8.16 14.49
N ASP A 123 11.44 8.34 13.32
CA ASP A 123 12.01 7.27 12.49
C ASP A 123 13.15 6.53 13.23
N GLN A 124 14.06 7.28 13.88
CA GLN A 124 15.12 6.69 14.72
C GLN A 124 14.56 5.85 15.87
N PHE A 125 13.49 6.32 16.50
CA PHE A 125 12.84 5.57 17.57
C PHE A 125 12.17 4.29 17.05
N VAL A 126 11.49 4.35 15.89
CA VAL A 126 10.89 3.17 15.25
C VAL A 126 11.95 2.16 14.85
N ALA A 127 13.05 2.62 14.23
CA ALA A 127 14.16 1.76 13.85
C ALA A 127 14.83 1.08 15.07
N GLU A 128 14.89 1.74 16.22
CA GLU A 128 15.32 1.10 17.46
C GLU A 128 14.38 -0.01 17.91
N LEU A 129 13.05 0.24 17.88
CA LEU A 129 12.05 -0.76 18.25
C LEU A 129 12.11 -2.02 17.38
N GLU A 130 12.35 -1.88 16.08
CA GLU A 130 12.44 -3.01 15.14
C GLU A 130 13.57 -4.00 15.48
N THR A 131 14.55 -3.60 16.28
CA THR A 131 15.66 -4.45 16.73
C THR A 131 15.37 -5.20 18.02
N LEU A 132 14.24 -4.92 18.69
CA LEU A 132 13.93 -5.45 20.02
C LEU A 132 13.02 -6.69 19.95
N PRO A 133 13.09 -7.60 20.97
CA PRO A 133 12.10 -8.64 21.14
C PRO A 133 10.69 -8.07 21.40
N GLU A 134 9.66 -8.83 21.02
CA GLU A 134 8.24 -8.41 21.12
C GLU A 134 7.84 -7.95 22.53
N GLU A 135 8.33 -8.62 23.59
CA GLU A 135 8.06 -8.23 24.98
C GLU A 135 8.61 -6.82 25.32
N GLU A 136 9.78 -6.48 24.78
CA GLU A 136 10.39 -5.16 24.99
C GLU A 136 9.69 -4.09 24.17
N ILE A 137 9.23 -4.40 22.95
CA ILE A 137 8.40 -3.51 22.14
C ILE A 137 7.11 -3.16 22.89
N MET A 138 6.41 -4.18 23.42
CA MET A 138 5.18 -3.97 24.18
C MET A 138 5.39 -3.11 25.44
N ALA A 139 6.52 -3.27 26.13
CA ALA A 139 6.86 -2.46 27.29
C ALA A 139 7.12 -0.97 26.95
N ARG A 140 7.47 -0.65 25.69
CA ARG A 140 7.75 0.71 25.20
C ARG A 140 6.59 1.35 24.43
N LEU A 141 5.42 0.76 24.43
CA LEU A 141 4.26 1.24 23.65
C LEU A 141 3.83 2.68 24.04
N GLU A 142 3.86 3.04 25.34
CA GLU A 142 3.55 4.40 25.82
C GLU A 142 4.59 5.43 25.32
N GLU A 143 5.86 5.04 25.29
CA GLU A 143 6.92 5.87 24.74
C GLU A 143 6.74 6.08 23.23
N TYR A 144 6.41 5.02 22.48
CA TYR A 144 6.06 5.10 21.05
C TYR A 144 4.91 6.08 20.81
N GLN A 145 3.82 5.98 21.58
CA GLN A 145 2.68 6.90 21.46
C GLN A 145 3.09 8.34 21.71
N THR A 146 3.96 8.57 22.70
CA THR A 146 4.47 9.92 23.02
C THR A 146 5.32 10.48 21.87
N VAL A 147 6.23 9.69 21.32
CA VAL A 147 7.09 10.11 20.20
C VAL A 147 6.26 10.39 18.94
N LEU A 148 5.29 9.54 18.63
CA LEU A 148 4.35 9.73 17.52
C LEU A 148 3.51 10.99 17.70
N GLN A 149 3.01 11.26 18.91
CA GLN A 149 2.25 12.47 19.22
C GLN A 149 3.11 13.72 19.04
N ASN A 150 4.33 13.73 19.53
CA ASN A 150 5.25 14.85 19.36
C ASN A 150 5.53 15.16 17.88
N TYR A 151 5.70 14.13 17.05
CA TYR A 151 5.83 14.32 15.60
C TYR A 151 4.55 14.90 15.01
N SER A 152 3.40 14.36 15.39
CA SER A 152 2.09 14.82 14.93
C SER A 152 1.80 16.28 15.32
N ASP A 153 2.19 16.71 16.52
CA ASP A 153 2.00 18.09 16.97
C ASP A 153 2.81 19.07 16.12
N VAL A 154 4.05 18.75 15.77
CA VAL A 154 4.87 19.57 14.86
C VAL A 154 4.25 19.62 13.46
N TYR A 155 3.76 18.48 12.98
CA TYR A 155 3.07 18.40 11.69
C TYR A 155 1.82 19.31 11.67
N LEU A 156 0.97 19.21 12.69
CA LEU A 156 -0.25 20.02 12.83
C LEU A 156 0.07 21.51 12.95
N GLU A 157 1.12 21.89 13.68
CA GLU A 157 1.56 23.29 13.74
C GLU A 157 1.89 23.83 12.35
N ILE A 158 2.61 23.05 11.52
CA ILE A 158 2.92 23.44 10.13
C ILE A 158 1.64 23.62 9.31
N ILE A 159 0.68 22.72 9.43
CA ILE A 159 -0.60 22.77 8.71
C ILE A 159 -1.39 24.01 9.13
N GLU A 160 -1.53 24.27 10.42
CA GLU A 160 -2.29 25.43 10.93
C GLU A 160 -1.66 26.78 10.58
N GLU A 161 -0.33 26.90 10.69
CA GLU A 161 0.40 28.08 10.30
C GLU A 161 0.27 28.42 8.81
N ASN A 162 -0.07 27.43 7.99
CA ASN A 162 -0.12 27.53 6.53
C ASN A 162 -1.52 27.29 5.92
N LYS A 163 -2.56 27.19 6.72
CA LYS A 163 -3.94 26.91 6.23
C LYS A 163 -4.47 27.89 5.19
N ASP A 164 -3.95 29.13 5.18
CA ASP A 164 -4.37 30.19 4.25
C ASP A 164 -3.52 30.23 2.96
N ASN A 165 -2.71 29.21 2.71
CA ASN A 165 -1.90 29.05 1.49
C ASN A 165 -1.80 27.59 1.04
N ILE A 166 -0.99 27.33 0.00
CA ILE A 166 -0.87 25.98 -0.58
C ILE A 166 0.22 25.10 0.05
N ILE A 167 0.98 25.58 1.02
CA ILE A 167 2.06 24.81 1.67
C ILE A 167 1.59 23.45 2.23
N PRO A 168 0.39 23.32 2.84
CA PRO A 168 -0.09 22.03 3.32
C PRO A 168 -0.06 20.91 2.27
N VAL A 169 -0.21 21.23 0.98
CA VAL A 169 -0.14 20.26 -0.14
C VAL A 169 1.13 19.41 -0.08
N ALA A 170 2.26 20.02 0.27
CA ALA A 170 3.55 19.33 0.30
C ALA A 170 3.70 18.28 1.42
N PHE A 171 2.76 18.25 2.37
CA PHE A 171 2.82 17.34 3.54
C PHE A 171 1.75 16.24 3.51
N LEU A 172 0.88 16.19 2.49
CA LEU A 172 -0.27 15.28 2.46
C LEU A 172 0.05 13.83 2.10
N GLN A 173 1.25 13.52 1.64
CA GLN A 173 1.63 12.15 1.28
C GLN A 173 1.88 11.25 2.51
N HIS A 174 2.30 11.83 3.63
CA HIS A 174 2.67 11.11 4.85
C HIS A 174 2.08 11.80 6.07
N VAL A 175 0.77 11.71 6.22
CA VAL A 175 0.05 12.29 7.37
C VAL A 175 0.21 11.36 8.57
N PRO A 176 0.76 11.81 9.70
CA PRO A 176 0.81 10.98 10.90
C PRO A 176 -0.62 10.68 11.40
N PRO A 177 -0.91 9.44 11.86
CA PRO A 177 -2.27 9.03 12.25
C PRO A 177 -2.99 9.99 13.20
N PRO A 178 -2.37 10.57 14.24
CA PRO A 178 -3.06 11.52 15.11
C PRO A 178 -3.48 12.84 14.45
N ALA A 179 -2.87 13.18 13.27
CA ALA A 179 -3.20 14.42 12.54
C ALA A 179 -4.28 14.21 11.46
N MET A 180 -4.71 12.98 11.22
CA MET A 180 -5.55 12.63 10.07
C MET A 180 -6.87 13.40 10.03
N ASP A 181 -7.63 13.40 11.14
CA ASP A 181 -8.93 14.06 11.22
C ASP A 181 -8.82 15.56 10.91
N ARG A 182 -7.77 16.20 11.43
CA ARG A 182 -7.57 17.64 11.23
C ARG A 182 -7.19 17.98 9.78
N VAL A 183 -6.42 17.11 9.13
CA VAL A 183 -6.11 17.24 7.70
C VAL A 183 -7.37 17.03 6.86
N GLU A 184 -8.21 16.06 7.17
CA GLU A 184 -9.48 15.85 6.48
C GLU A 184 -10.43 17.07 6.62
N GLU A 185 -10.51 17.68 7.79
CA GLU A 185 -11.24 18.94 7.99
C GLU A 185 -10.71 20.08 7.11
N LEU A 186 -9.37 20.22 7.03
CA LEU A 186 -8.74 21.24 6.17
C LEU A 186 -9.11 21.01 4.70
N LEU A 187 -9.04 19.76 4.23
CA LEU A 187 -9.34 19.40 2.85
C LEU A 187 -10.84 19.49 2.50
N ALA A 188 -11.72 19.43 3.49
CA ALA A 188 -13.15 19.64 3.34
C ALA A 188 -13.55 21.14 3.41
N SER A 189 -12.59 22.03 3.69
CA SER A 189 -12.82 23.49 3.80
C SER A 189 -12.53 24.24 2.49
N ASP A 190 -12.73 25.55 2.50
CA ASP A 190 -12.36 26.45 1.40
C ASP A 190 -10.86 26.82 1.41
N ALA A 191 -10.01 26.08 2.12
CA ALA A 191 -8.57 26.33 2.18
C ALA A 191 -7.93 26.24 0.78
N PRO A 192 -6.96 27.10 0.44
CA PRO A 192 -6.29 27.05 -0.86
C PRO A 192 -5.68 25.69 -1.21
N ALA A 193 -5.20 24.95 -0.21
CA ALA A 193 -4.68 23.60 -0.41
C ALA A 193 -5.74 22.61 -0.90
N ALA A 194 -7.00 22.72 -0.45
CA ALA A 194 -8.06 21.78 -0.77
C ALA A 194 -8.42 21.75 -2.27
N SER A 195 -8.28 22.88 -2.97
CA SER A 195 -8.54 22.99 -4.41
C SER A 195 -7.30 22.80 -5.29
N HIS A 196 -6.15 22.49 -4.70
CA HIS A 196 -4.92 22.31 -5.46
C HIS A 196 -4.99 21.02 -6.33
N PRO A 197 -4.53 21.04 -7.61
CA PRO A 197 -4.62 19.87 -8.50
C PRO A 197 -4.02 18.58 -7.94
N PHE A 198 -2.92 18.66 -7.20
CA PHE A 198 -2.31 17.53 -6.52
C PHE A 198 -3.26 16.90 -5.49
N VAL A 199 -3.96 17.69 -4.71
CA VAL A 199 -4.93 17.22 -3.70
C VAL A 199 -6.14 16.57 -4.35
N LEU A 200 -6.66 17.17 -5.42
CA LEU A 200 -7.77 16.60 -6.19
C LEU A 200 -7.39 15.25 -6.80
N GLU A 201 -6.15 15.09 -7.24
CA GLU A 201 -5.64 13.80 -7.74
C GLU A 201 -5.50 12.76 -6.63
N LEU A 202 -4.99 13.12 -5.44
CA LEU A 202 -4.95 12.23 -4.28
C LEU A 202 -6.34 11.76 -3.86
N GLN A 203 -7.31 12.67 -3.82
CA GLN A 203 -8.72 12.35 -3.50
C GLN A 203 -9.30 11.39 -4.53
N ARG A 204 -9.07 11.64 -5.83
CA ARG A 204 -9.50 10.75 -6.91
C ARG A 204 -8.89 9.35 -6.78
N GLN A 205 -7.61 9.25 -6.44
CA GLN A 205 -6.94 7.96 -6.22
C GLN A 205 -7.53 7.21 -5.01
N LYS A 206 -7.80 7.93 -3.91
CA LYS A 206 -8.46 7.37 -2.72
C LYS A 206 -9.85 6.82 -3.07
N GLU A 207 -10.67 7.60 -3.78
CA GLU A 207 -12.01 7.17 -4.22
C GLU A 207 -11.95 5.93 -5.13
N LEU A 208 -11.02 5.91 -6.09
CA LEU A 208 -10.81 4.75 -6.96
C LEU A 208 -10.39 3.51 -6.16
N TYR A 209 -9.45 3.67 -5.23
CA TYR A 209 -9.02 2.58 -4.34
C TYR A 209 -10.20 2.00 -3.54
N GLU A 210 -11.02 2.86 -2.92
CA GLU A 210 -12.20 2.42 -2.16
C GLU A 210 -13.23 1.74 -3.04
N LEU A 211 -13.44 2.23 -4.27
CA LEU A 211 -14.33 1.59 -5.25
C LEU A 211 -13.83 0.19 -5.62
N LEU A 212 -12.53 0.07 -5.91
CA LEU A 212 -11.92 -1.23 -6.26
C LEU A 212 -11.97 -2.20 -5.06
N ARG A 213 -11.67 -1.72 -3.87
CA ARG A 213 -11.77 -2.51 -2.63
C ARG A 213 -13.19 -3.02 -2.38
N LYS A 214 -14.19 -2.15 -2.59
CA LYS A 214 -15.60 -2.54 -2.49
C LYS A 214 -15.99 -3.56 -3.55
N ALA A 215 -15.63 -3.34 -4.81
CA ALA A 215 -15.90 -4.28 -5.90
C ALA A 215 -15.26 -5.66 -5.65
N GLN A 216 -14.06 -5.68 -5.06
CA GLN A 216 -13.38 -6.91 -4.66
C GLN A 216 -14.13 -7.62 -3.52
N ALA A 217 -14.57 -6.88 -2.50
CA ALA A 217 -15.36 -7.43 -1.39
C ALA A 217 -16.71 -7.99 -1.90
N ASP A 218 -17.40 -7.26 -2.77
CA ASP A 218 -18.66 -7.70 -3.37
C ASP A 218 -18.46 -8.98 -4.23
N SER A 219 -17.36 -9.06 -4.98
CA SER A 219 -16.99 -10.26 -5.76
C SER A 219 -16.75 -11.48 -4.86
N LYS A 220 -16.05 -11.29 -3.73
CA LYS A 220 -15.84 -12.37 -2.75
C LYS A 220 -17.17 -12.80 -2.10
N GLN A 221 -18.02 -11.85 -1.77
CA GLN A 221 -19.33 -12.10 -1.17
C GLN A 221 -20.26 -12.87 -2.13
N ALA A 222 -20.12 -12.70 -3.44
CA ALA A 222 -20.95 -13.38 -4.44
C ALA A 222 -20.84 -14.91 -4.41
N PHE A 223 -19.78 -15.48 -3.84
CA PHE A 223 -19.63 -16.92 -3.67
C PHE A 223 -20.49 -17.49 -2.50
N ILE A 224 -20.86 -16.66 -1.54
CA ILE A 224 -21.64 -17.13 -0.37
C ILE A 224 -23.05 -17.54 -0.80
N GLY A 225 -23.46 -18.72 -0.35
CA GLY A 225 -24.72 -19.36 -0.73
C GLY A 225 -24.66 -20.21 -2.01
N GLN A 226 -23.54 -20.20 -2.74
CA GLN A 226 -23.32 -21.05 -3.90
C GLN A 226 -22.76 -22.41 -3.48
N LYS A 227 -22.98 -23.43 -4.29
CA LYS A 227 -22.27 -24.71 -4.18
C LYS A 227 -20.81 -24.51 -4.58
N PHE A 228 -19.92 -25.25 -3.92
CA PHE A 228 -18.53 -25.28 -4.35
C PHE A 228 -18.42 -25.80 -5.81
N THR A 229 -17.41 -25.39 -6.50
CA THR A 229 -17.09 -25.90 -7.84
C THR A 229 -16.00 -26.93 -7.69
N ASP A 230 -16.24 -28.15 -8.21
CA ASP A 230 -15.25 -29.20 -8.18
C ASP A 230 -14.05 -28.86 -9.06
N LEU A 231 -12.87 -29.29 -8.66
CA LEU A 231 -11.62 -29.16 -9.42
C LEU A 231 -10.69 -30.31 -9.08
N GLU A 232 -9.82 -30.62 -10.03
CA GLU A 232 -8.86 -31.72 -9.94
C GLU A 232 -7.44 -31.14 -9.70
N GLU A 233 -6.81 -31.55 -8.60
CA GLU A 233 -5.48 -31.13 -8.18
C GLU A 233 -4.67 -32.33 -7.71
N ASN A 234 -3.34 -32.21 -7.67
CA ASN A 234 -2.46 -33.28 -7.20
C ASN A 234 -2.05 -33.12 -5.73
N ASP A 235 -1.94 -34.22 -5.03
CA ASP A 235 -1.30 -34.23 -3.71
C ASP A 235 0.26 -34.15 -3.83
N PRO A 236 1.00 -34.03 -2.71
CA PRO A 236 2.47 -33.99 -2.72
C PRO A 236 3.16 -35.25 -3.33
N LEU A 237 2.44 -36.35 -3.48
CA LEU A 237 2.95 -37.56 -4.13
C LEU A 237 2.63 -37.58 -5.64
N GLY A 238 1.94 -36.55 -6.15
CA GLY A 238 1.52 -36.46 -7.55
C GLY A 238 0.28 -37.31 -7.87
N ILE A 239 -0.47 -37.74 -6.87
CA ILE A 239 -1.74 -38.42 -7.04
C ILE A 239 -2.84 -37.42 -7.23
N SER A 240 -3.66 -37.57 -8.29
CA SER A 240 -4.76 -36.68 -8.61
C SER A 240 -5.96 -36.92 -7.71
N HIS A 241 -6.55 -35.85 -7.20
CA HIS A 241 -7.74 -35.82 -6.36
C HIS A 241 -8.72 -34.76 -6.85
N ASN A 242 -10.00 -35.06 -6.72
CA ASN A 242 -11.04 -34.07 -6.88
C ASN A 242 -11.36 -33.42 -5.52
N LEU A 243 -11.61 -32.12 -5.51
CA LEU A 243 -12.03 -31.40 -4.28
C LEU A 243 -13.31 -32.02 -3.69
N SER A 244 -14.18 -32.56 -4.55
CA SER A 244 -15.39 -33.29 -4.16
C SER A 244 -15.13 -34.58 -3.38
N GLU A 245 -13.90 -35.08 -3.29
CA GLU A 245 -13.57 -36.21 -2.42
C GLU A 245 -13.56 -35.81 -0.93
N TYR A 246 -13.39 -34.51 -0.64
CA TYR A 246 -13.24 -33.96 0.71
C TYR A 246 -14.42 -33.10 1.14
N VAL A 247 -15.14 -32.49 0.19
CA VAL A 247 -16.20 -31.50 0.44
C VAL A 247 -17.58 -32.08 0.13
N GLY A 248 -18.60 -31.73 0.93
CA GLY A 248 -19.97 -32.18 0.70
C GLY A 248 -20.30 -33.56 1.25
N HIS A 249 -19.49 -34.09 2.16
CA HIS A 249 -19.65 -35.44 2.76
C HIS A 249 -20.02 -35.41 4.23
N GLY A 250 -20.85 -34.46 4.65
CA GLY A 250 -21.35 -34.40 6.02
C GLY A 250 -20.40 -33.74 7.01
N LYS A 251 -19.28 -33.15 6.52
CA LYS A 251 -18.34 -32.38 7.31
C LYS A 251 -18.35 -30.91 6.88
N TRP A 252 -18.04 -30.04 7.80
CA TRP A 252 -17.64 -28.67 7.53
C TRP A 252 -16.20 -28.65 7.03
N VAL A 253 -15.91 -27.97 5.93
CA VAL A 253 -14.56 -27.93 5.36
C VAL A 253 -14.12 -26.48 5.13
N LEU A 254 -12.94 -26.16 5.64
CA LEU A 254 -12.23 -24.96 5.28
C LEU A 254 -11.35 -25.27 4.06
N VAL A 255 -11.66 -24.67 2.91
CA VAL A 255 -10.75 -24.67 1.76
C VAL A 255 -9.86 -23.46 1.90
N ASP A 256 -8.58 -23.68 2.19
CA ASP A 256 -7.60 -22.64 2.49
C ASP A 256 -6.64 -22.43 1.30
N PHE A 257 -6.59 -21.21 0.78
CA PHE A 257 -5.72 -20.81 -0.33
C PHE A 257 -4.42 -20.19 0.22
N TRP A 258 -3.30 -20.85 0.00
CA TRP A 258 -2.03 -20.49 0.61
C TRP A 258 -0.83 -20.75 -0.34
N ALA A 259 0.39 -20.43 0.09
CA ALA A 259 1.63 -20.84 -0.56
C ALA A 259 2.82 -20.79 0.42
N SER A 260 3.88 -21.53 0.14
CA SER A 260 5.11 -21.58 0.96
C SER A 260 5.82 -20.21 1.04
N TRP A 261 5.77 -19.43 -0.02
CA TRP A 261 6.35 -18.08 -0.11
C TRP A 261 5.47 -16.98 0.50
N CYS A 262 4.26 -17.32 0.99
CA CYS A 262 3.30 -16.35 1.52
C CYS A 262 3.54 -16.06 3.00
N GLY A 263 4.29 -15.00 3.31
CA GLY A 263 4.55 -14.56 4.69
C GLY A 263 3.27 -14.32 5.51
N PRO A 264 2.26 -13.59 5.00
CA PRO A 264 0.98 -13.43 5.69
C PRO A 264 0.24 -14.74 5.94
N CYS A 265 0.37 -15.77 5.06
CA CYS A 265 -0.22 -17.10 5.31
C CYS A 265 0.45 -17.79 6.50
N LYS A 266 1.78 -17.68 6.61
CA LYS A 266 2.54 -18.20 7.77
C LYS A 266 2.10 -17.51 9.07
N ALA A 267 1.84 -16.22 9.04
CA ALA A 267 1.35 -15.46 10.20
C ALA A 267 -0.07 -15.87 10.63
N GLU A 268 -0.93 -16.28 9.68
CA GLU A 268 -2.30 -16.75 9.93
C GLU A 268 -2.36 -18.19 10.47
N LEU A 269 -1.33 -18.99 10.21
CA LEU A 269 -1.29 -20.42 10.50
C LEU A 269 -1.59 -20.81 11.96
N PRO A 270 -1.14 -20.10 13.01
CA PRO A 270 -1.51 -20.43 14.39
C PRO A 270 -3.03 -20.53 14.63
N TYR A 271 -3.81 -19.67 13.98
CA TYR A 271 -5.26 -19.68 14.07
C TYR A 271 -5.87 -20.86 13.32
N VAL A 272 -5.36 -21.18 12.13
CA VAL A 272 -5.80 -22.34 11.32
C VAL A 272 -5.50 -23.65 12.04
N VAL A 273 -4.29 -23.81 12.61
CA VAL A 273 -3.91 -24.98 13.41
C VAL A 273 -4.76 -25.10 14.67
N SER A 274 -5.03 -23.99 15.37
CA SER A 274 -5.93 -23.98 16.53
C SER A 274 -7.33 -24.44 16.16
N ALA A 275 -7.89 -23.91 15.08
CA ALA A 275 -9.20 -24.30 14.55
C ALA A 275 -9.25 -25.80 14.23
N TYR A 276 -8.25 -26.34 13.56
CA TYR A 276 -8.15 -27.77 13.27
C TYR A 276 -8.13 -28.61 14.55
N LYS A 277 -7.27 -28.28 15.51
CA LYS A 277 -7.17 -28.99 16.81
C LYS A 277 -8.49 -28.99 17.60
N ASN A 278 -9.19 -27.85 17.61
CA ASN A 278 -10.39 -27.68 18.43
C ASN A 278 -11.66 -28.28 17.82
N PHE A 279 -11.74 -28.36 16.47
CA PHE A 279 -12.98 -28.70 15.78
C PHE A 279 -12.91 -29.93 14.88
N HIS A 280 -11.73 -30.45 14.51
CA HIS A 280 -11.62 -31.62 13.65
C HIS A 280 -12.39 -32.85 14.22
N GLY A 281 -12.28 -33.11 15.52
CA GLY A 281 -13.02 -34.18 16.20
C GLY A 281 -14.54 -33.98 16.28
N LYS A 282 -15.04 -32.77 15.95
CA LYS A 282 -16.45 -32.41 15.97
C LYS A 282 -17.10 -32.42 14.57
N GLY A 283 -16.34 -32.77 13.50
CA GLY A 283 -16.85 -32.81 12.14
C GLY A 283 -16.38 -31.66 11.25
N PHE A 284 -15.29 -31.02 11.61
CA PHE A 284 -14.58 -30.01 10.80
C PHE A 284 -13.35 -30.64 10.13
N ASP A 285 -13.03 -30.18 8.91
CA ASP A 285 -11.80 -30.57 8.22
C ASP A 285 -11.22 -29.39 7.42
N ILE A 286 -9.99 -29.52 6.93
CA ILE A 286 -9.31 -28.49 6.11
C ILE A 286 -8.77 -29.15 4.85
N VAL A 287 -8.86 -28.45 3.71
CA VAL A 287 -8.16 -28.75 2.46
C VAL A 287 -7.34 -27.51 2.09
N GLY A 288 -6.02 -27.64 2.09
CA GLY A 288 -5.11 -26.60 1.64
C GLY A 288 -4.94 -26.67 0.12
N LEU A 289 -5.32 -25.62 -0.60
CA LEU A 289 -5.06 -25.45 -2.02
C LEU A 289 -3.88 -24.49 -2.19
N SER A 290 -2.73 -25.06 -2.61
CA SER A 290 -1.49 -24.27 -2.71
C SER A 290 -1.36 -23.60 -4.07
N LEU A 291 -0.89 -22.34 -4.03
CA LEU A 291 -0.45 -21.56 -5.18
C LEU A 291 1.09 -21.60 -5.32
N ASP A 292 1.71 -22.69 -4.95
CA ASP A 292 3.13 -22.91 -5.19
C ASP A 292 3.40 -23.22 -6.66
N LYS A 293 4.62 -22.98 -7.11
CA LYS A 293 5.10 -23.33 -8.45
C LYS A 293 6.03 -24.52 -8.45
N GLU A 294 6.68 -24.76 -7.33
CA GLU A 294 7.68 -25.80 -7.15
C GLU A 294 7.28 -26.76 -6.04
N LEU A 295 7.50 -28.05 -6.27
CA LEU A 295 7.09 -29.11 -5.35
C LEU A 295 7.85 -29.07 -4.02
N ASP A 296 9.19 -28.95 -4.07
CA ASP A 296 10.03 -29.07 -2.87
C ASP A 296 9.71 -27.98 -1.83
N PRO A 297 9.66 -26.66 -2.16
CA PRO A 297 9.29 -25.63 -1.18
C PRO A 297 7.89 -25.83 -0.60
N TRP A 298 6.93 -26.30 -1.40
CA TRP A 298 5.58 -26.61 -0.95
C TRP A 298 5.56 -27.74 0.09
N VAL A 299 6.24 -28.86 -0.21
CA VAL A 299 6.35 -30.01 0.70
C VAL A 299 7.09 -29.63 1.98
N ASP A 300 8.22 -28.93 1.85
CA ASP A 300 9.01 -28.47 3.01
C ASP A 300 8.16 -27.56 3.93
N ALA A 301 7.34 -26.68 3.37
CA ALA A 301 6.47 -25.82 4.16
C ALA A 301 5.35 -26.61 4.87
N ILE A 302 4.76 -27.62 4.24
CA ILE A 302 3.76 -28.50 4.89
C ILE A 302 4.36 -29.16 6.14
N GLU A 303 5.59 -29.67 6.02
CA GLU A 303 6.30 -30.33 7.12
C GLU A 303 6.76 -29.33 8.19
N GLU A 304 7.43 -28.24 7.79
CA GLU A 304 7.95 -27.21 8.71
C GLU A 304 6.84 -26.53 9.53
N TRP A 305 5.68 -26.31 8.90
CA TRP A 305 4.56 -25.62 9.51
C TRP A 305 3.56 -26.57 10.20
N GLU A 306 3.87 -27.87 10.23
CA GLU A 306 3.09 -28.90 10.92
C GLU A 306 1.60 -28.90 10.54
N MET A 307 1.30 -28.84 9.23
CA MET A 307 -0.06 -28.79 8.70
C MET A 307 -0.60 -30.21 8.41
N PRO A 308 -1.40 -30.82 9.30
CA PRO A 308 -1.73 -32.26 9.25
C PRO A 308 -2.92 -32.62 8.35
N TRP A 309 -3.49 -31.67 7.65
CA TRP A 309 -4.63 -31.86 6.74
C TRP A 309 -4.17 -32.13 5.31
N ILE A 310 -5.15 -32.36 4.40
CA ILE A 310 -4.84 -32.63 2.99
C ILE A 310 -4.37 -31.36 2.29
N HIS A 311 -3.38 -31.50 1.43
CA HIS A 311 -2.86 -30.41 0.60
C HIS A 311 -2.86 -30.83 -0.86
N LEU A 312 -3.36 -29.93 -1.73
CA LEU A 312 -3.46 -30.14 -3.17
C LEU A 312 -2.90 -28.93 -3.91
N SER A 313 -2.32 -29.15 -5.11
CA SER A 313 -1.80 -28.10 -5.97
C SER A 313 -1.63 -28.58 -7.41
N ASP A 314 -1.83 -27.70 -8.40
CA ASP A 314 -1.45 -27.93 -9.80
C ASP A 314 -0.07 -27.33 -10.14
N LEU A 315 0.61 -26.73 -9.16
CA LEU A 315 1.92 -26.09 -9.25
C LEU A 315 1.99 -25.00 -10.35
N LYS A 316 0.90 -24.23 -10.54
CA LYS A 316 0.83 -23.18 -11.55
C LYS A 316 0.76 -21.76 -10.98
N GLU A 317 0.96 -21.59 -9.69
CA GLU A 317 0.97 -20.29 -9.01
C GLU A 317 -0.33 -19.53 -9.32
N TRP A 318 -0.23 -18.29 -9.78
CA TRP A 318 -1.38 -17.46 -10.17
C TRP A 318 -2.06 -17.88 -11.48
N GLU A 319 -1.49 -18.83 -12.22
CA GLU A 319 -2.12 -19.46 -13.40
C GLU A 319 -2.92 -20.73 -13.03
N SER A 320 -3.01 -21.08 -11.75
CA SER A 320 -3.79 -22.20 -11.25
C SER A 320 -5.29 -22.04 -11.56
N GLN A 321 -5.96 -23.18 -11.86
CA GLN A 321 -7.42 -23.19 -12.04
C GLN A 321 -8.17 -22.70 -10.79
N VAL A 322 -7.60 -22.87 -9.60
CA VAL A 322 -8.14 -22.35 -8.34
C VAL A 322 -8.36 -20.84 -8.40
N VAL A 323 -7.42 -20.10 -8.98
CA VAL A 323 -7.48 -18.64 -9.13
C VAL A 323 -8.67 -18.23 -10.02
N GLU A 324 -8.86 -18.92 -11.15
CA GLU A 324 -9.96 -18.63 -12.08
C GLU A 324 -11.31 -19.03 -11.47
N VAL A 325 -11.41 -20.26 -10.93
CA VAL A 325 -12.68 -20.86 -10.47
C VAL A 325 -13.22 -20.13 -9.24
N TYR A 326 -12.36 -19.80 -8.28
CA TYR A 326 -12.78 -19.18 -7.03
C TYR A 326 -12.48 -17.67 -6.96
N GLY A 327 -11.92 -17.08 -8.02
CA GLY A 327 -11.61 -15.65 -8.07
C GLY A 327 -10.63 -15.25 -6.98
N VAL A 328 -9.61 -16.09 -6.71
CA VAL A 328 -8.55 -15.82 -5.73
C VAL A 328 -7.62 -14.78 -6.33
N ASN A 329 -7.51 -13.61 -5.71
CA ASN A 329 -6.68 -12.50 -6.20
C ASN A 329 -5.62 -12.06 -5.18
N SER A 330 -5.64 -12.64 -4.00
CA SER A 330 -4.66 -12.46 -2.94
C SER A 330 -4.71 -13.64 -1.97
N ILE A 331 -3.57 -14.00 -1.40
CA ILE A 331 -3.49 -15.00 -0.32
C ILE A 331 -2.88 -14.33 0.93
N PRO A 332 -3.26 -14.81 2.12
CA PRO A 332 -4.19 -15.91 2.37
C PRO A 332 -5.63 -15.55 1.96
N ASP A 333 -6.44 -16.55 1.55
CA ASP A 333 -7.91 -16.46 1.39
C ASP A 333 -8.50 -17.83 1.74
N ASN A 334 -9.79 -17.95 2.05
CA ASN A 334 -10.40 -19.24 2.34
C ASN A 334 -11.91 -19.24 2.10
N LEU A 335 -12.47 -20.43 1.98
CA LEU A 335 -13.91 -20.67 1.91
C LEU A 335 -14.29 -21.64 3.04
N LEU A 336 -15.28 -21.28 3.84
CA LEU A 336 -15.91 -22.24 4.75
C LEU A 336 -17.14 -22.85 4.05
N ILE A 337 -17.14 -24.16 3.94
CA ILE A 337 -18.16 -24.93 3.21
C ILE A 337 -18.90 -25.84 4.17
N ASP A 338 -20.25 -25.83 4.08
CA ASP A 338 -21.11 -26.63 4.92
C ASP A 338 -21.10 -28.13 4.53
N PRO A 339 -21.71 -29.03 5.34
CA PRO A 339 -21.79 -30.46 5.08
C PRO A 339 -22.43 -30.84 3.73
N GLU A 340 -23.26 -29.98 3.18
CA GLU A 340 -23.93 -30.15 1.89
C GLU A 340 -23.16 -29.56 0.71
N GLY A 341 -21.98 -28.95 0.94
CA GLY A 341 -21.12 -28.37 -0.08
C GLY A 341 -21.49 -26.95 -0.48
N THR A 342 -22.20 -26.19 0.40
CA THR A 342 -22.51 -24.78 0.17
C THR A 342 -21.47 -23.90 0.85
N ILE A 343 -20.97 -22.91 0.15
CA ILE A 343 -20.03 -21.90 0.68
C ILE A 343 -20.81 -20.97 1.61
N VAL A 344 -20.48 -20.94 2.90
CA VAL A 344 -21.20 -20.15 3.90
C VAL A 344 -20.41 -18.93 4.40
N ALA A 345 -19.10 -18.94 4.22
CA ALA A 345 -18.25 -17.80 4.52
C ALA A 345 -17.00 -17.79 3.65
N ARG A 346 -16.37 -16.63 3.52
CA ARG A 346 -15.10 -16.45 2.82
C ARG A 346 -14.21 -15.46 3.54
N GLY A 347 -12.88 -15.68 3.51
CA GLY A 347 -11.89 -14.75 4.03
C GLY A 347 -11.89 -14.64 5.55
N LEU A 348 -12.23 -15.71 6.26
CA LEU A 348 -12.15 -15.76 7.72
C LEU A 348 -10.69 -15.69 8.18
N ARG A 349 -10.39 -14.79 9.15
CA ARG A 349 -9.02 -14.53 9.62
C ARG A 349 -8.98 -14.44 11.14
N GLY A 350 -7.84 -14.89 11.71
CA GLY A 350 -7.57 -14.76 13.13
C GLY A 350 -8.70 -15.29 13.98
N GLU A 351 -9.09 -14.54 14.99
CA GLU A 351 -10.18 -14.88 15.91
C GLU A 351 -11.55 -15.05 15.22
N ALA A 352 -11.77 -14.42 14.05
CA ALA A 352 -13.04 -14.56 13.33
C ALA A 352 -13.25 -15.98 12.78
N LEU A 353 -12.19 -16.72 12.46
CA LEU A 353 -12.29 -18.13 12.08
C LEU A 353 -12.78 -18.98 13.26
N GLU A 354 -12.14 -18.82 14.41
CA GLU A 354 -12.50 -19.58 15.62
C GLU A 354 -13.92 -19.22 16.12
N ALA A 355 -14.26 -17.93 16.12
CA ALA A 355 -15.61 -17.47 16.47
C ALA A 355 -16.68 -18.07 15.56
N LYS A 356 -16.42 -18.12 14.24
CA LYS A 356 -17.37 -18.72 13.29
C LYS A 356 -17.54 -20.22 13.48
N LEU A 357 -16.46 -20.93 13.78
CA LEU A 357 -16.52 -22.36 14.06
C LEU A 357 -17.18 -22.66 15.41
N SER A 358 -16.93 -21.85 16.43
CA SER A 358 -17.65 -21.96 17.72
C SER A 358 -19.14 -21.74 17.56
N GLU A 359 -19.59 -20.77 16.75
CA GLU A 359 -21.02 -20.57 16.42
C GLU A 359 -21.68 -21.84 15.82
N ILE A 360 -20.89 -22.63 15.07
CA ILE A 360 -21.37 -23.82 14.37
C ILE A 360 -21.38 -25.07 15.28
N PHE A 361 -20.36 -25.21 16.14
CA PHE A 361 -20.09 -26.48 16.86
C PHE A 361 -20.40 -26.45 18.36
N ASP A 362 -20.60 -25.30 18.97
CA ASP A 362 -20.93 -25.13 20.39
C ASP A 362 -22.42 -24.81 20.57
#